data_3c8647c59860184b54451643415566a0
#
_entry.id   3c8647c59860184b54451643415566a0
#
_cell.length_a   1.000
_cell.length_b   1.000
_cell.length_c   1.000
_cell.angle_alpha   90.00
_cell.angle_beta   90.00
_cell.angle_gamma   90.00
#
_symmetry.space_group_name_H-M   'P 1'
#
loop_
_entity.id
_entity.type
_entity.pdbx_description
1 polymer ?
#
loop_
_entity_poly.entity_id
_entity_poly.type
_entity_poly.pdbx_seq_one_letter_code
_entity_poly.pdbx_strand_id
1 'polypeptide(L)'
;MPQSLHIAIIGGGAAGFFAAIEAKRNFPHADITIFEKNSKVLAKVEITGGGRCNLTNSFEEISDLKQAYPRGHKLMKRLFKRFDYQHAFDWFEENGVPLVTQEDQCVFPQSQDSHSIIDCLVNTAKRLGVKIQCNHQLTAITELEDERLLLEFKVSKGKGNLSGASSASHPVSEIKQIAFHRVAITTGGHPKMESFKHLSDLGHAIELPIPSLFTFNIADKAFKNLMGTVVEPVYTSIPGTKLKAEGPLLITHWGMSGPAVLKLSSHAARYLHENNYQIKISVNWVHESNRSLVEENIQGIIIANPQKQLASIRPYNLPSRLWLFLIQKMGCAPEKKWSEMGKKGCNLLIETLTNDLYQVNGKGAFKEEFVTCGGISLNNIDLHTLESKVCPHLFFAGEVLDIDAITGGFNLQAAWTTGYVVGQHIGE
;
A
#
# COMPACT_ATOMS: atom_id res chain seq x y z
N MET A 1 4.51 2.98 -46.19
CA MET A 1 4.42 2.03 -45.06
C MET A 1 3.53 2.68 -44.01
N PRO A 2 2.60 1.99 -43.37
CA PRO A 2 1.84 2.59 -42.27
C PRO A 2 2.85 3.07 -41.24
N GLN A 3 2.63 4.28 -40.71
CA GLN A 3 3.50 4.89 -39.72
C GLN A 3 3.48 4.01 -38.45
N SER A 4 4.64 3.63 -37.95
CA SER A 4 4.74 2.80 -36.73
C SER A 4 4.07 3.53 -35.54
N LEU A 5 3.22 2.83 -34.80
CA LEU A 5 2.58 3.38 -33.60
C LEU A 5 3.63 3.57 -32.51
N HIS A 6 3.85 4.82 -32.08
CA HIS A 6 4.80 5.16 -31.02
C HIS A 6 4.08 5.32 -29.70
N ILE A 7 4.43 4.51 -28.70
CA ILE A 7 3.80 4.46 -27.37
C ILE A 7 4.84 4.81 -26.31
N ALA A 8 4.49 5.76 -25.43
CA ALA A 8 5.27 6.08 -24.24
C ALA A 8 4.61 5.53 -22.97
N ILE A 9 5.37 4.82 -22.16
CA ILE A 9 4.97 4.39 -20.81
C ILE A 9 5.79 5.20 -19.82
N ILE A 10 5.13 6.04 -19.01
CA ILE A 10 5.78 6.96 -18.09
C ILE A 10 5.76 6.38 -16.68
N GLY A 11 6.90 5.89 -16.23
CA GLY A 11 7.10 5.21 -14.96
C GLY A 11 7.53 3.76 -15.14
N GLY A 12 8.77 3.46 -14.79
CA GLY A 12 9.36 2.12 -14.85
C GLY A 12 9.08 1.27 -13.60
N GLY A 13 7.85 1.36 -13.06
CA GLY A 13 7.37 0.54 -11.94
C GLY A 13 6.59 -0.68 -12.40
N ALA A 14 5.93 -1.36 -11.45
CA ALA A 14 5.13 -2.56 -11.66
C ALA A 14 4.09 -2.40 -12.79
N ALA A 15 3.21 -1.39 -12.69
CA ALA A 15 2.18 -1.13 -13.69
C ALA A 15 2.75 -0.79 -15.06
N GLY A 16 3.86 -0.02 -15.10
CA GLY A 16 4.48 0.39 -16.36
C GLY A 16 5.12 -0.77 -17.13
N PHE A 17 5.83 -1.65 -16.45
CA PHE A 17 6.37 -2.85 -17.08
C PHE A 17 5.27 -3.77 -17.58
N PHE A 18 4.23 -3.98 -16.78
CA PHE A 18 3.12 -4.84 -17.16
C PHE A 18 2.37 -4.27 -18.38
N ALA A 19 2.06 -2.97 -18.36
CA ALA A 19 1.43 -2.28 -19.49
C ALA A 19 2.29 -2.35 -20.76
N ALA A 20 3.61 -2.13 -20.66
CA ALA A 20 4.51 -2.18 -21.81
C ALA A 20 4.62 -3.59 -22.41
N ILE A 21 4.73 -4.63 -21.57
CA ILE A 21 4.81 -6.02 -22.00
C ILE A 21 3.53 -6.42 -22.71
N GLU A 22 2.38 -6.17 -22.09
CA GLU A 22 1.08 -6.55 -22.66
C GLU A 22 0.74 -5.72 -23.90
N ALA A 23 1.08 -4.41 -23.94
CA ALA A 23 0.96 -3.60 -25.14
C ALA A 23 1.80 -4.18 -26.30
N LYS A 24 3.03 -4.61 -26.03
CA LYS A 24 3.88 -5.19 -27.08
C LYS A 24 3.41 -6.56 -27.55
N ARG A 25 2.78 -7.34 -26.68
CA ARG A 25 2.14 -8.62 -27.06
C ARG A 25 0.93 -8.41 -27.98
N ASN A 26 0.08 -7.42 -27.65
CA ASN A 26 -1.14 -7.13 -28.40
C ASN A 26 -0.87 -6.31 -29.68
N PHE A 27 0.15 -5.45 -29.66
CA PHE A 27 0.53 -4.58 -30.78
C PHE A 27 2.01 -4.79 -31.15
N PRO A 28 2.37 -5.92 -31.78
CA PRO A 28 3.77 -6.32 -32.03
C PRO A 28 4.57 -5.32 -32.85
N HIS A 29 3.90 -4.54 -33.70
CA HIS A 29 4.54 -3.54 -34.60
C HIS A 29 4.69 -2.16 -33.93
N ALA A 30 4.12 -1.93 -32.74
CA ALA A 30 4.27 -0.68 -32.02
C ALA A 30 5.71 -0.50 -31.50
N ASP A 31 6.21 0.73 -31.53
CA ASP A 31 7.46 1.13 -30.88
C ASP A 31 7.18 1.64 -29.48
N ILE A 32 7.51 0.83 -28.48
CA ILE A 32 7.16 1.07 -27.07
C ILE A 32 8.40 1.43 -26.29
N THR A 33 8.34 2.56 -25.56
CA THR A 33 9.43 3.02 -24.70
C THR A 33 8.91 3.29 -23.28
N ILE A 34 9.54 2.67 -22.28
CA ILE A 34 9.35 2.98 -20.86
C ILE A 34 10.32 4.11 -20.51
N PHE A 35 9.79 5.20 -19.91
CA PHE A 35 10.57 6.31 -19.36
C PHE A 35 10.51 6.29 -17.83
N GLU A 36 11.67 6.27 -17.19
CA GLU A 36 11.82 6.30 -15.73
C GLU A 36 12.64 7.53 -15.30
N LYS A 37 12.15 8.24 -14.28
CA LYS A 37 12.84 9.44 -13.76
C LYS A 37 14.14 9.12 -13.04
N ASN A 38 14.23 7.96 -12.42
CA ASN A 38 15.41 7.50 -11.68
C ASN A 38 16.38 6.74 -12.59
N SER A 39 17.56 6.45 -12.06
CA SER A 39 18.57 5.62 -12.76
C SER A 39 18.23 4.12 -12.73
N LYS A 40 17.26 3.68 -11.92
CA LYS A 40 16.87 2.29 -11.70
C LYS A 40 15.36 2.14 -11.84
N VAL A 41 14.92 1.14 -12.58
CA VAL A 41 13.51 0.73 -12.68
C VAL A 41 13.12 -0.21 -11.54
N LEU A 42 11.82 -0.39 -11.32
CA LEU A 42 11.23 -1.35 -10.36
C LEU A 42 11.70 -1.19 -8.90
N ALA A 43 12.21 -0.01 -8.53
CA ALA A 43 12.79 0.24 -7.20
C ALA A 43 11.80 -0.01 -6.05
N LYS A 44 10.50 0.29 -6.23
CA LYS A 44 9.49 -0.04 -5.21
C LYS A 44 9.24 -1.55 -5.13
N VAL A 45 9.26 -2.28 -6.24
CA VAL A 45 9.09 -3.75 -6.26
C VAL A 45 10.21 -4.42 -5.46
N GLU A 46 11.44 -3.92 -5.60
CA GLU A 46 12.62 -4.45 -4.91
C GLU A 46 12.47 -4.48 -3.38
N ILE A 47 11.90 -3.43 -2.79
CA ILE A 47 11.79 -3.28 -1.34
C ILE A 47 10.50 -3.87 -0.75
N THR A 48 9.50 -4.20 -1.58
CA THR A 48 8.22 -4.73 -1.08
C THR A 48 8.38 -6.08 -0.39
N GLY A 49 7.53 -6.35 0.60
CA GLY A 49 7.57 -7.61 1.35
C GLY A 49 8.92 -7.85 2.05
N GLY A 50 9.64 -6.79 2.41
CA GLY A 50 10.96 -6.88 3.04
C GLY A 50 12.05 -7.39 2.08
N GLY A 51 11.97 -7.02 0.80
CA GLY A 51 12.90 -7.46 -0.26
C GLY A 51 12.54 -8.79 -0.93
N ARG A 52 11.42 -9.40 -0.53
CA ARG A 52 10.95 -10.67 -1.10
C ARG A 52 9.96 -10.50 -2.25
N CYS A 53 9.34 -9.34 -2.39
CA CYS A 53 8.22 -9.00 -3.25
C CYS A 53 6.94 -9.76 -2.89
N ASN A 54 6.08 -9.18 -2.06
CA ASN A 54 4.70 -9.66 -1.88
C ASN A 54 3.89 -9.34 -3.13
N LEU A 55 3.91 -10.29 -4.09
CA LEU A 55 3.46 -10.12 -5.46
C LEU A 55 1.96 -9.89 -5.59
N THR A 56 1.18 -10.67 -4.87
CA THR A 56 -0.28 -10.66 -4.83
C THR A 56 -0.78 -11.33 -3.55
N ASN A 57 -2.07 -11.58 -3.50
CA ASN A 57 -2.76 -12.32 -2.45
C ASN A 57 -3.61 -13.41 -3.10
N SER A 58 -3.91 -14.52 -2.41
CA SER A 58 -4.82 -15.55 -2.92
C SER A 58 -6.29 -15.12 -2.92
N PHE A 59 -6.61 -14.06 -2.19
CA PHE A 59 -7.98 -13.55 -2.00
C PHE A 59 -8.97 -14.54 -1.36
N GLU A 60 -8.54 -15.69 -0.86
CA GLU A 60 -9.43 -16.69 -0.25
C GLU A 60 -10.18 -16.14 0.97
N GLU A 61 -9.55 -15.26 1.75
CA GLU A 61 -10.16 -14.61 2.92
C GLU A 61 -10.91 -13.31 2.59
N ILE A 62 -10.92 -12.87 1.33
CA ILE A 62 -11.53 -11.62 0.90
C ILE A 62 -12.91 -11.88 0.31
N SER A 63 -13.93 -11.77 1.12
CA SER A 63 -15.33 -11.94 0.69
C SER A 63 -15.89 -10.74 -0.10
N ASP A 64 -15.36 -9.54 0.14
CA ASP A 64 -15.69 -8.30 -0.59
C ASP A 64 -14.39 -7.51 -0.84
N LEU A 65 -14.16 -7.15 -2.11
CA LEU A 65 -12.97 -6.37 -2.51
C LEU A 65 -12.83 -5.04 -1.76
N LYS A 66 -13.90 -4.50 -1.18
CA LYS A 66 -13.84 -3.32 -0.31
C LYS A 66 -12.99 -3.56 0.95
N GLN A 67 -12.84 -4.80 1.39
CA GLN A 67 -11.96 -5.16 2.52
C GLN A 67 -10.49 -4.96 2.15
N ALA A 68 -10.12 -5.28 0.91
CA ALA A 68 -8.75 -5.13 0.41
C ALA A 68 -8.49 -3.73 -0.18
N TYR A 69 -9.47 -3.16 -0.88
CA TYR A 69 -9.37 -1.88 -1.58
C TYR A 69 -10.33 -0.84 -0.97
N PRO A 70 -9.93 -0.08 0.04
CA PRO A 70 -10.76 1.01 0.60
C PRO A 70 -11.20 2.04 -0.45
N ARG A 71 -10.35 2.32 -1.45
CA ARG A 71 -10.65 3.13 -2.65
C ARG A 71 -10.44 2.31 -3.91
N GLY A 72 -11.25 2.57 -4.93
CA GLY A 72 -11.16 1.87 -6.21
C GLY A 72 -11.74 0.45 -6.28
N HIS A 73 -12.32 -0.10 -5.19
CA HIS A 73 -12.83 -1.48 -5.16
C HIS A 73 -13.87 -1.78 -6.28
N LYS A 74 -14.70 -0.80 -6.67
CA LYS A 74 -15.68 -0.98 -7.76
C LYS A 74 -14.99 -1.14 -9.11
N LEU A 75 -13.94 -0.37 -9.36
CA LEU A 75 -13.11 -0.51 -10.55
C LEU A 75 -12.39 -1.87 -10.53
N MET A 76 -11.71 -2.20 -9.43
CA MET A 76 -11.02 -3.49 -9.30
C MET A 76 -11.97 -4.68 -9.52
N LYS A 77 -13.18 -4.65 -8.98
CA LYS A 77 -14.21 -5.68 -9.23
C LYS A 77 -14.55 -5.85 -10.71
N ARG A 78 -14.52 -4.76 -11.49
CA ARG A 78 -14.75 -4.81 -12.96
C ARG A 78 -13.53 -5.39 -13.67
N LEU A 79 -12.33 -4.90 -13.34
CA LEU A 79 -11.09 -5.26 -14.01
C LEU A 79 -10.66 -6.71 -13.69
N PHE A 80 -10.96 -7.22 -12.52
CA PHE A 80 -10.71 -8.63 -12.13
C PHE A 80 -11.42 -9.64 -13.02
N LYS A 81 -12.48 -9.27 -13.73
CA LYS A 81 -13.08 -10.13 -14.77
C LYS A 81 -12.18 -10.36 -15.97
N ARG A 82 -11.11 -9.55 -16.14
CA ARG A 82 -10.13 -9.64 -17.23
C ARG A 82 -8.78 -10.14 -16.76
N PHE A 83 -8.34 -9.66 -15.59
CA PHE A 83 -7.05 -10.02 -15.02
C PHE A 83 -7.13 -9.91 -13.48
N ASP A 84 -7.33 -11.02 -12.82
CA ASP A 84 -7.37 -11.14 -11.36
C ASP A 84 -6.06 -11.72 -10.80
N TYR A 85 -6.08 -12.13 -9.54
CA TYR A 85 -4.92 -12.69 -8.87
C TYR A 85 -4.47 -14.04 -9.45
N GLN A 86 -5.43 -14.88 -9.92
CA GLN A 86 -5.08 -16.15 -10.55
C GLN A 86 -4.36 -15.91 -11.88
N HIS A 87 -4.85 -14.98 -12.68
CA HIS A 87 -4.16 -14.58 -13.91
C HIS A 87 -2.76 -14.03 -13.63
N ALA A 88 -2.58 -13.26 -12.54
CA ALA A 88 -1.26 -12.77 -12.17
C ALA A 88 -0.35 -13.92 -11.74
N PHE A 89 -0.86 -14.88 -10.95
CA PHE A 89 -0.13 -16.06 -10.54
C PHE A 89 0.33 -16.87 -11.77
N ASP A 90 -0.60 -17.24 -12.66
CA ASP A 90 -0.32 -18.00 -13.88
C ASP A 90 0.69 -17.26 -14.78
N TRP A 91 0.52 -15.92 -14.95
CA TRP A 91 1.40 -15.11 -15.77
C TRP A 91 2.88 -15.18 -15.32
N PHE A 92 3.13 -15.08 -14.00
CA PHE A 92 4.50 -15.15 -13.48
C PHE A 92 5.07 -16.56 -13.56
N GLU A 93 4.29 -17.59 -13.28
CA GLU A 93 4.73 -19.00 -13.42
C GLU A 93 5.05 -19.34 -14.87
N GLU A 94 4.22 -18.96 -15.83
CA GLU A 94 4.46 -19.13 -17.27
C GLU A 94 5.71 -18.39 -17.75
N ASN A 95 6.08 -17.29 -17.10
CA ASN A 95 7.32 -16.56 -17.39
C ASN A 95 8.52 -17.04 -16.54
N GLY A 96 8.41 -18.19 -15.90
CA GLY A 96 9.52 -18.90 -15.23
C GLY A 96 9.80 -18.45 -13.81
N VAL A 97 8.83 -17.87 -13.11
CA VAL A 97 8.95 -17.51 -11.69
C VAL A 97 8.01 -18.39 -10.85
N PRO A 98 8.49 -19.47 -10.24
CA PRO A 98 7.69 -20.26 -9.30
C PRO A 98 7.24 -19.43 -8.11
N LEU A 99 5.97 -19.60 -7.72
CA LEU A 99 5.35 -18.83 -6.65
C LEU A 99 4.98 -19.74 -5.47
N VAL A 100 4.79 -19.13 -4.30
CA VAL A 100 4.32 -19.78 -3.07
C VAL A 100 3.33 -18.87 -2.34
N THR A 101 2.20 -19.45 -1.93
CA THR A 101 1.23 -18.80 -1.05
C THR A 101 1.58 -19.13 0.40
N GLN A 102 1.71 -18.14 1.25
CA GLN A 102 1.96 -18.29 2.69
C GLN A 102 0.63 -18.45 3.46
N GLU A 103 0.70 -18.81 4.74
CA GLU A 103 -0.48 -19.01 5.61
C GLU A 103 -1.36 -17.75 5.73
N ASP A 104 -0.77 -16.56 5.63
CA ASP A 104 -1.47 -15.26 5.62
C ASP A 104 -2.03 -14.87 4.23
N GLN A 105 -2.13 -15.81 3.32
CA GLN A 105 -2.61 -15.68 1.94
C GLN A 105 -1.76 -14.76 1.04
N CYS A 106 -0.62 -14.27 1.54
CA CYS A 106 0.33 -13.49 0.75
C CYS A 106 1.10 -14.39 -0.22
N VAL A 107 1.30 -13.93 -1.46
CA VAL A 107 2.00 -14.68 -2.50
C VAL A 107 3.37 -14.08 -2.76
N PHE A 108 4.40 -14.90 -2.72
CA PHE A 108 5.80 -14.54 -2.92
C PHE A 108 6.44 -15.41 -4.00
N PRO A 109 7.54 -14.97 -4.65
CA PRO A 109 8.38 -15.89 -5.40
C PRO A 109 8.96 -16.97 -4.47
N GLN A 110 9.03 -18.19 -4.94
CA GLN A 110 9.58 -19.31 -4.15
C GLN A 110 11.03 -19.05 -3.70
N SER A 111 11.79 -18.27 -4.48
CA SER A 111 13.14 -17.83 -4.14
C SER A 111 13.21 -16.91 -2.91
N GLN A 112 12.10 -16.34 -2.48
CA GLN A 112 12.03 -15.30 -1.43
C GLN A 112 12.92 -14.07 -1.73
N ASP A 113 13.17 -13.79 -3.03
CA ASP A 113 13.97 -12.68 -3.52
C ASP A 113 13.19 -11.90 -4.60
N SER A 114 12.99 -10.60 -4.38
CA SER A 114 12.30 -9.69 -5.31
C SER A 114 12.96 -9.61 -6.69
N HIS A 115 14.26 -9.93 -6.77
CA HIS A 115 14.98 -9.94 -8.06
C HIS A 115 14.41 -10.96 -9.03
N SER A 116 13.83 -12.08 -8.57
CA SER A 116 13.14 -13.03 -9.45
C SER A 116 12.01 -12.37 -10.26
N ILE A 117 11.25 -11.48 -9.61
CA ILE A 117 10.17 -10.71 -10.26
C ILE A 117 10.74 -9.61 -11.14
N ILE A 118 11.74 -8.88 -10.67
CA ILE A 118 12.39 -7.79 -11.39
C ILE A 118 13.02 -8.30 -12.68
N ASP A 119 13.80 -9.38 -12.61
CA ASP A 119 14.48 -9.98 -13.74
C ASP A 119 13.49 -10.55 -14.77
N CYS A 120 12.42 -11.19 -14.30
CA CYS A 120 11.33 -11.67 -15.14
C CYS A 120 10.74 -10.52 -15.98
N LEU A 121 10.35 -9.42 -15.34
CA LEU A 121 9.74 -8.26 -16.02
C LEU A 121 10.73 -7.60 -17.00
N VAL A 122 11.95 -7.31 -16.54
CA VAL A 122 12.98 -6.64 -17.36
C VAL A 122 13.38 -7.48 -18.56
N ASN A 123 13.63 -8.79 -18.38
CA ASN A 123 14.05 -9.67 -19.45
C ASN A 123 12.92 -9.92 -20.45
N THR A 124 11.67 -10.05 -19.98
CA THR A 124 10.49 -10.18 -20.85
C THR A 124 10.29 -8.93 -21.69
N ALA A 125 10.36 -7.73 -21.11
CA ALA A 125 10.26 -6.47 -21.84
C ALA A 125 11.35 -6.33 -22.90
N LYS A 126 12.61 -6.63 -22.55
CA LYS A 126 13.75 -6.59 -23.49
C LYS A 126 13.59 -7.60 -24.62
N ARG A 127 13.21 -8.83 -24.33
CA ARG A 127 12.99 -9.91 -25.31
C ARG A 127 11.93 -9.52 -26.35
N LEU A 128 10.89 -8.79 -25.91
CA LEU A 128 9.84 -8.26 -26.78
C LEU A 128 10.27 -7.01 -27.55
N GLY A 129 11.44 -6.42 -27.26
CA GLY A 129 11.94 -5.21 -27.93
C GLY A 129 11.40 -3.91 -27.34
N VAL A 130 10.88 -3.90 -26.10
CA VAL A 130 10.52 -2.68 -25.38
C VAL A 130 11.79 -1.93 -24.99
N LYS A 131 11.84 -0.64 -25.31
CA LYS A 131 12.95 0.24 -24.93
C LYS A 131 12.76 0.76 -23.51
N ILE A 132 13.86 0.88 -22.74
CA ILE A 132 13.85 1.40 -21.38
C ILE A 132 14.81 2.60 -21.32
N GLN A 133 14.28 3.77 -20.95
CA GLN A 133 15.05 5.01 -20.81
C GLN A 133 14.93 5.54 -19.39
N CYS A 134 15.99 5.35 -18.60
CA CYS A 134 16.11 5.91 -17.26
C CYS A 134 16.54 7.40 -17.31
N ASN A 135 16.48 8.07 -16.14
CA ASN A 135 16.84 9.48 -15.95
C ASN A 135 16.01 10.47 -16.80
N HIS A 136 14.78 10.09 -17.18
CA HIS A 136 13.84 10.91 -17.94
C HIS A 136 12.63 11.25 -17.04
N GLN A 137 12.62 12.43 -16.45
CA GLN A 137 11.50 12.92 -15.64
C GLN A 137 10.53 13.69 -16.52
N LEU A 138 9.28 13.21 -16.64
CA LEU A 138 8.22 13.94 -17.33
C LEU A 138 7.94 15.26 -16.57
N THR A 139 7.86 16.39 -17.30
CA THR A 139 7.59 17.72 -16.77
C THR A 139 6.33 18.35 -17.34
N ALA A 140 6.00 18.05 -18.60
CA ALA A 140 4.80 18.57 -19.24
C ALA A 140 4.25 17.59 -20.30
N ILE A 141 2.95 17.70 -20.56
CA ILE A 141 2.24 17.03 -21.64
C ILE A 141 1.45 18.10 -22.40
N THR A 142 1.51 18.09 -23.71
CA THR A 142 0.78 19.02 -24.58
C THR A 142 0.14 18.24 -25.72
N GLU A 143 -1.14 18.46 -25.97
CA GLU A 143 -1.85 17.92 -27.13
C GLU A 143 -1.43 18.67 -28.38
N LEU A 144 -1.11 17.94 -29.47
CA LEU A 144 -0.76 18.51 -30.76
C LEU A 144 -1.97 18.47 -31.70
N GLU A 145 -1.97 19.33 -32.75
CA GLU A 145 -3.05 19.37 -33.73
C GLU A 145 -3.26 18.07 -34.52
N ASP A 146 -2.24 17.21 -34.59
CA ASP A 146 -2.26 15.90 -35.23
C ASP A 146 -2.63 14.75 -34.27
N GLU A 147 -3.30 15.07 -33.14
CA GLU A 147 -3.76 14.13 -32.12
C GLU A 147 -2.64 13.39 -31.38
N ARG A 148 -1.37 13.76 -31.58
CA ARG A 148 -0.25 13.24 -30.79
C ARG A 148 -0.09 14.02 -29.49
N LEU A 149 0.58 13.38 -28.52
CA LEU A 149 0.95 13.99 -27.25
C LEU A 149 2.44 14.33 -27.25
N LEU A 150 2.78 15.61 -27.13
CA LEU A 150 4.14 16.08 -26.95
C LEU A 150 4.52 15.97 -25.46
N LEU A 151 5.51 15.16 -25.16
CA LEU A 151 6.04 14.97 -23.83
C LEU A 151 7.33 15.75 -23.65
N GLU A 152 7.40 16.55 -22.59
CA GLU A 152 8.62 17.23 -22.18
C GLU A 152 9.29 16.48 -21.03
N PHE A 153 10.56 16.17 -21.21
CA PHE A 153 11.37 15.48 -20.21
C PHE A 153 12.53 16.33 -19.73
N LYS A 154 12.72 16.36 -18.43
CA LYS A 154 14.00 16.76 -17.82
C LYS A 154 14.90 15.54 -17.75
N VAL A 155 15.98 15.55 -18.55
CA VAL A 155 16.95 14.45 -18.62
C VAL A 155 18.16 14.77 -17.76
N SER A 156 18.44 13.92 -16.76
CA SER A 156 19.63 14.04 -15.91
C SER A 156 20.77 13.22 -16.50
N LYS A 157 21.91 13.86 -16.83
CA LYS A 157 23.12 13.12 -17.20
C LYS A 157 23.65 12.38 -15.98
N GLY A 158 23.66 11.05 -16.02
CA GLY A 158 24.30 10.22 -14.99
C GLY A 158 25.73 10.69 -14.74
N LYS A 159 26.20 10.62 -13.50
CA LYS A 159 27.61 10.84 -13.18
C LYS A 159 28.44 9.80 -13.93
N GLY A 160 28.95 10.16 -15.12
CA GLY A 160 29.99 9.38 -15.76
C GLY A 160 31.18 9.31 -14.81
N ASN A 161 31.80 8.14 -14.67
CA ASN A 161 33.07 7.93 -13.98
C ASN A 161 34.16 8.76 -14.70
N LEU A 162 34.26 10.03 -14.41
CA LEU A 162 35.46 10.83 -14.68
C LEU A 162 36.21 10.94 -13.36
N SER A 163 37.18 10.07 -13.22
CA SER A 163 38.23 10.17 -12.22
C SER A 163 38.93 11.51 -12.36
N GLY A 164 38.83 12.37 -11.36
CA GLY A 164 39.65 13.54 -11.17
C GLY A 164 39.09 14.85 -11.70
N ALA A 165 38.22 15.51 -10.91
CA ALA A 165 38.22 16.98 -10.74
C ALA A 165 37.21 17.33 -9.64
N SER A 166 37.68 17.94 -8.56
CA SER A 166 36.88 18.58 -7.52
C SER A 166 36.30 19.88 -8.08
N SER A 167 35.03 19.88 -8.44
CA SER A 167 34.21 21.09 -8.46
C SER A 167 32.75 20.70 -8.35
N ALA A 168 32.02 21.36 -7.45
CA ALA A 168 30.58 21.25 -7.27
C ALA A 168 29.85 21.81 -8.48
N SER A 169 29.78 21.04 -9.58
CA SER A 169 28.94 21.35 -10.71
C SER A 169 27.59 20.68 -10.51
N HIS A 170 26.53 21.51 -10.45
CA HIS A 170 25.15 21.03 -10.53
C HIS A 170 25.00 20.11 -11.74
N PRO A 171 24.28 18.97 -11.64
CA PRO A 171 24.06 18.09 -12.77
C PRO A 171 23.35 18.90 -13.88
N VAL A 172 23.98 19.01 -15.05
CA VAL A 172 23.39 19.67 -16.22
C VAL A 172 22.18 18.86 -16.63
N SER A 173 21.00 19.42 -16.44
CA SER A 173 19.75 18.82 -16.93
C SER A 173 19.45 19.37 -18.33
N GLU A 174 19.15 18.49 -19.27
CA GLU A 174 18.72 18.81 -20.62
C GLU A 174 17.20 18.65 -20.71
N ILE A 175 16.51 19.58 -21.38
CA ILE A 175 15.10 19.44 -21.71
C ILE A 175 14.99 18.75 -23.08
N LYS A 176 14.20 17.69 -23.13
CA LYS A 176 13.96 16.93 -24.36
C LYS A 176 12.46 16.85 -24.61
N GLN A 177 12.03 17.14 -25.84
CA GLN A 177 10.64 17.03 -26.27
C GLN A 177 10.50 15.92 -27.31
N ILE A 178 9.50 15.03 -27.10
CA ILE A 178 9.24 13.90 -27.99
C ILE A 178 7.71 13.73 -28.11
N ALA A 179 7.23 13.57 -29.34
CA ALA A 179 5.83 13.33 -29.65
C ALA A 179 5.51 11.82 -29.74
N PHE A 180 4.39 11.41 -29.15
CA PHE A 180 3.91 10.03 -29.15
C PHE A 180 2.44 9.97 -29.61
N HIS A 181 2.06 8.85 -30.21
CA HIS A 181 0.67 8.58 -30.60
C HIS A 181 -0.19 8.19 -29.38
N ARG A 182 0.41 7.50 -28.41
CA ARG A 182 -0.26 7.04 -27.18
C ARG A 182 0.67 7.17 -25.98
N VAL A 183 0.11 7.49 -24.84
CA VAL A 183 0.86 7.66 -23.61
C VAL A 183 0.14 6.96 -22.44
N ALA A 184 0.86 6.20 -21.64
CA ALA A 184 0.35 5.69 -20.37
C ALA A 184 1.13 6.28 -19.20
N ILE A 185 0.42 6.87 -18.23
CA ILE A 185 0.97 7.37 -16.97
C ILE A 185 0.88 6.26 -15.92
N THR A 186 2.05 5.78 -15.49
CA THR A 186 2.20 4.67 -14.55
C THR A 186 3.21 5.02 -13.43
N THR A 187 3.23 6.30 -13.07
CA THR A 187 4.24 6.89 -12.16
C THR A 187 4.10 6.48 -10.70
N GLY A 188 3.03 5.74 -10.38
CA GLY A 188 2.70 5.38 -9.01
C GLY A 188 2.13 6.54 -8.20
N GLY A 189 1.92 6.32 -6.90
CA GLY A 189 1.43 7.35 -5.98
C GLY A 189 2.47 8.41 -5.67
N HIS A 190 2.00 9.63 -5.44
CA HIS A 190 2.82 10.78 -5.08
C HIS A 190 2.22 11.50 -3.86
N PRO A 191 3.03 11.83 -2.83
CA PRO A 191 2.52 12.45 -1.61
C PRO A 191 2.18 13.94 -1.75
N LYS A 192 2.47 14.57 -2.89
CA LYS A 192 2.32 16.01 -3.10
C LYS A 192 1.50 16.31 -4.34
N MET A 193 0.57 17.28 -4.23
CA MET A 193 -0.25 17.76 -5.35
C MET A 193 0.57 18.29 -6.53
N GLU A 194 1.73 18.93 -6.26
CA GLU A 194 2.59 19.46 -7.31
C GLU A 194 3.08 18.38 -8.29
N SER A 195 3.16 17.14 -7.84
CA SER A 195 3.54 16.01 -8.70
C SER A 195 2.49 15.67 -9.76
N PHE A 196 1.25 16.11 -9.55
CA PHE A 196 0.13 15.93 -10.50
C PHE A 196 -0.14 17.17 -11.36
N LYS A 197 0.66 18.25 -11.21
CA LYS A 197 0.39 19.53 -11.89
C LYS A 197 0.19 19.38 -13.39
N HIS A 198 1.06 18.65 -14.08
CA HIS A 198 0.99 18.43 -15.53
C HIS A 198 -0.29 17.67 -15.96
N LEU A 199 -0.92 16.89 -15.09
CA LEU A 199 -2.19 16.21 -15.32
C LEU A 199 -3.38 17.12 -14.97
N SER A 200 -3.26 17.89 -13.90
CA SER A 200 -4.25 18.90 -13.53
C SER A 200 -4.35 20.02 -14.57
N ASP A 201 -3.21 20.45 -15.15
CA ASP A 201 -3.17 21.45 -16.22
C ASP A 201 -3.89 20.98 -17.51
N LEU A 202 -3.96 19.64 -17.74
CA LEU A 202 -4.77 19.02 -18.79
C LEU A 202 -6.26 18.92 -18.46
N GLY A 203 -6.68 19.33 -17.24
CA GLY A 203 -8.08 19.30 -16.81
C GLY A 203 -8.49 18.07 -16.01
N HIS A 204 -7.55 17.18 -15.62
CA HIS A 204 -7.88 16.05 -14.75
C HIS A 204 -8.14 16.50 -13.32
N ALA A 205 -9.24 16.02 -12.73
CA ALA A 205 -9.50 16.15 -11.30
C ALA A 205 -8.58 15.20 -10.52
N ILE A 206 -7.91 15.75 -9.51
CA ILE A 206 -7.01 15.00 -8.64
C ILE A 206 -7.66 14.87 -7.25
N GLU A 207 -7.91 13.65 -6.83
CA GLU A 207 -8.26 13.36 -5.44
C GLU A 207 -7.04 13.64 -4.57
N LEU A 208 -7.23 14.35 -3.47
CA LEU A 208 -6.12 14.82 -2.61
C LEU A 208 -5.21 13.65 -2.20
N PRO A 209 -3.91 13.69 -2.57
CA PRO A 209 -2.98 12.65 -2.16
C PRO A 209 -2.63 12.79 -0.69
N ILE A 210 -2.89 11.74 0.07
CA ILE A 210 -2.63 11.64 1.50
C ILE A 210 -2.01 10.28 1.84
N PRO A 211 -1.26 10.18 2.96
CA PRO A 211 -0.69 8.92 3.39
C PRO A 211 -1.74 7.85 3.69
N SER A 212 -1.44 6.61 3.32
CA SER A 212 -2.17 5.40 3.66
C SER A 212 -1.17 4.35 4.19
N LEU A 213 -1.63 3.36 4.96
CA LEU A 213 -0.78 2.30 5.54
C LEU A 213 0.36 2.83 6.44
N PHE A 214 0.05 3.63 7.41
CA PHE A 214 1.04 4.17 8.35
C PHE A 214 0.79 3.74 9.79
N THR A 215 1.83 3.86 10.61
CA THR A 215 1.84 3.54 12.04
C THR A 215 1.35 4.73 12.87
N PHE A 216 0.79 4.46 14.05
CA PHE A 216 0.29 5.51 14.95
C PHE A 216 1.31 5.89 16.00
N ASN A 217 1.57 7.19 16.15
CA ASN A 217 2.33 7.74 17.25
C ASN A 217 1.47 7.82 18.50
N ILE A 218 1.96 7.25 19.61
CA ILE A 218 1.35 7.32 20.93
C ILE A 218 2.34 8.00 21.87
N ALA A 219 1.90 9.07 22.55
CA ALA A 219 2.80 9.85 23.41
C ALA A 219 3.13 9.14 24.75
N ASP A 220 2.27 8.22 25.20
CA ASP A 220 2.40 7.50 26.48
C ASP A 220 3.75 6.75 26.57
N LYS A 221 4.62 7.20 27.47
CA LYS A 221 5.93 6.61 27.70
C LYS A 221 5.84 5.21 28.30
N ALA A 222 4.87 4.96 29.21
CA ALA A 222 4.70 3.67 29.85
C ALA A 222 4.29 2.62 28.81
N PHE A 223 3.39 2.98 27.90
CA PHE A 223 3.02 2.15 26.75
C PHE A 223 4.23 1.85 25.82
N LYS A 224 5.02 2.85 25.50
CA LYS A 224 6.22 2.67 24.64
C LYS A 224 7.31 1.79 25.25
N ASN A 225 7.35 1.68 26.57
CA ASN A 225 8.25 0.74 27.26
C ASN A 225 7.91 -0.73 26.99
N LEU A 226 6.73 -1.03 26.43
CA LEU A 226 6.34 -2.36 25.96
C LEU A 226 6.89 -2.69 24.56
N MET A 227 7.73 -1.86 23.97
CA MET A 227 8.33 -2.06 22.65
C MET A 227 8.76 -3.51 22.43
N GLY A 228 8.44 -4.05 21.24
CA GLY A 228 8.70 -5.43 20.85
C GLY A 228 7.59 -6.42 21.26
N THR A 229 6.56 -5.97 22.00
CA THR A 229 5.41 -6.82 22.33
C THR A 229 4.48 -6.92 21.12
N VAL A 230 4.14 -8.14 20.74
CA VAL A 230 3.12 -8.47 19.74
C VAL A 230 1.91 -9.06 20.45
N VAL A 231 0.72 -8.68 20.03
CA VAL A 231 -0.56 -9.26 20.47
C VAL A 231 -1.34 -9.67 19.24
N GLU A 232 -1.77 -10.92 19.20
CA GLU A 232 -2.42 -11.51 18.03
C GLU A 232 -3.48 -12.55 18.44
N PRO A 233 -4.70 -12.41 17.88
CA PRO A 233 -5.22 -11.25 17.16
C PRO A 233 -5.76 -10.17 18.10
N VAL A 234 -5.93 -8.94 17.58
CA VAL A 234 -6.65 -7.85 18.26
C VAL A 234 -7.65 -7.19 17.30
N TYR A 235 -8.66 -6.51 17.86
CA TYR A 235 -9.42 -5.51 17.10
C TYR A 235 -8.92 -4.11 17.41
N THR A 236 -8.81 -3.28 16.37
CA THR A 236 -8.59 -1.84 16.49
C THR A 236 -9.75 -1.09 15.86
N SER A 237 -10.18 0.02 16.44
CA SER A 237 -11.30 0.81 15.92
C SER A 237 -11.17 2.30 16.25
N ILE A 238 -11.90 3.14 15.52
CA ILE A 238 -12.04 4.56 15.81
C ILE A 238 -13.42 4.77 16.46
N PRO A 239 -13.50 5.13 17.76
CA PRO A 239 -14.75 5.35 18.47
C PRO A 239 -15.67 6.34 17.74
N GLY A 240 -16.97 6.04 17.70
CA GLY A 240 -17.97 6.87 17.03
C GLY A 240 -18.02 6.71 15.50
N THR A 241 -17.22 5.81 14.92
CA THR A 241 -17.23 5.49 13.49
C THR A 241 -17.47 3.98 13.26
N LYS A 242 -17.62 3.59 11.99
CA LYS A 242 -17.63 2.17 11.58
C LYS A 242 -16.23 1.65 11.18
N LEU A 243 -15.19 2.47 11.37
CA LEU A 243 -13.82 2.15 10.98
C LEU A 243 -13.21 1.21 12.02
N LYS A 244 -12.92 -0.01 11.59
CA LYS A 244 -12.31 -1.05 12.40
C LYS A 244 -11.41 -1.94 11.54
N ALA A 245 -10.41 -2.54 12.17
CA ALA A 245 -9.53 -3.53 11.56
C ALA A 245 -9.08 -4.56 12.59
N GLU A 246 -8.60 -5.70 12.11
CA GLU A 246 -8.12 -6.80 12.94
C GLU A 246 -6.81 -7.37 12.44
N GLY A 247 -6.13 -8.09 13.31
CA GLY A 247 -4.87 -8.77 13.06
C GLY A 247 -3.85 -8.57 14.17
N PRO A 248 -2.59 -8.91 13.94
CA PRO A 248 -1.50 -8.62 14.86
C PRO A 248 -1.30 -7.12 15.10
N LEU A 249 -1.07 -6.73 16.37
CA LEU A 249 -0.63 -5.41 16.77
C LEU A 249 0.77 -5.50 17.37
N LEU A 250 1.68 -4.68 16.87
CA LEU A 250 3.06 -4.54 17.37
C LEU A 250 3.22 -3.21 18.11
N ILE A 251 3.68 -3.26 19.35
CA ILE A 251 4.06 -2.07 20.11
C ILE A 251 5.50 -1.69 19.76
N THR A 252 5.71 -0.44 19.37
CA THR A 252 7.00 0.10 18.94
C THR A 252 7.46 1.26 19.84
N HIS A 253 8.68 1.73 19.66
CA HIS A 253 9.22 2.87 20.41
C HIS A 253 8.53 4.22 20.09
N TRP A 254 7.73 4.30 19.02
CA TRP A 254 6.90 5.48 18.72
C TRP A 254 5.41 5.28 19.06
N GLY A 255 4.93 4.04 19.19
CA GLY A 255 3.52 3.76 19.47
C GLY A 255 3.08 2.40 18.94
N MET A 256 2.13 2.37 18.01
CA MET A 256 1.50 1.15 17.50
C MET A 256 1.76 0.94 16.02
N SER A 257 1.99 -0.31 15.63
CA SER A 257 2.17 -0.81 14.29
C SER A 257 1.54 -2.21 14.13
N GLY A 258 1.87 -2.88 13.05
CA GLY A 258 1.35 -4.22 12.73
C GLY A 258 0.08 -4.17 11.86
N PRO A 259 -0.31 -5.33 11.30
CA PRO A 259 -1.43 -5.42 10.35
C PRO A 259 -2.73 -4.76 10.81
N ALA A 260 -3.14 -4.93 12.09
CA ALA A 260 -4.35 -4.29 12.61
C ALA A 260 -4.30 -2.76 12.50
N VAL A 261 -3.15 -2.16 12.79
CA VAL A 261 -2.95 -0.70 12.73
C VAL A 261 -2.84 -0.20 11.30
N LEU A 262 -2.06 -0.90 10.46
CA LEU A 262 -1.87 -0.54 9.06
C LEU A 262 -3.18 -0.62 8.26
N LYS A 263 -3.98 -1.68 8.46
CA LYS A 263 -5.32 -1.80 7.86
C LYS A 263 -6.23 -0.67 8.33
N LEU A 264 -6.27 -0.39 9.64
CA LEU A 264 -7.10 0.71 10.18
C LEU A 264 -6.68 2.06 9.59
N SER A 265 -5.38 2.36 9.52
CA SER A 265 -4.88 3.62 8.93
C SER A 265 -5.24 3.76 7.46
N SER A 266 -5.23 2.66 6.68
CA SER A 266 -5.64 2.65 5.28
C SER A 266 -7.14 2.94 5.13
N HIS A 267 -8.00 2.20 5.84
CA HIS A 267 -9.46 2.44 5.79
C HIS A 267 -9.84 3.85 6.27
N ALA A 268 -9.12 4.37 7.27
CA ALA A 268 -9.37 5.65 7.89
C ALA A 268 -8.58 6.82 7.29
N ALA A 269 -7.82 6.64 6.20
CA ALA A 269 -6.83 7.62 5.73
C ALA A 269 -7.39 9.05 5.60
N ARG A 270 -8.55 9.23 4.93
CA ARG A 270 -9.19 10.54 4.77
C ARG A 270 -9.67 11.10 6.11
N TYR A 271 -10.33 10.29 6.93
CA TYR A 271 -10.78 10.68 8.28
C TYR A 271 -9.62 11.12 9.18
N LEU A 272 -8.50 10.39 9.15
CA LEU A 272 -7.29 10.73 9.89
C LEU A 272 -6.68 12.06 9.43
N HIS A 273 -6.63 12.28 8.13
CA HIS A 273 -6.14 13.54 7.55
C HIS A 273 -7.00 14.73 7.96
N GLU A 274 -8.33 14.62 7.84
CA GLU A 274 -9.30 15.66 8.24
C GLU A 274 -9.20 16.04 9.72
N ASN A 275 -8.80 15.08 10.57
CA ASN A 275 -8.58 15.28 12.00
C ASN A 275 -7.11 15.55 12.36
N ASN A 276 -6.27 15.94 11.40
CA ASN A 276 -4.84 16.24 11.60
C ASN A 276 -4.08 15.12 12.33
N TYR A 277 -4.50 13.87 12.15
CA TYR A 277 -3.94 12.68 12.81
C TYR A 277 -3.99 12.75 14.35
N GLN A 278 -4.94 13.52 14.91
CA GLN A 278 -5.16 13.68 16.35
C GLN A 278 -6.51 13.06 16.73
N ILE A 279 -6.52 11.76 16.96
CA ILE A 279 -7.74 10.99 17.24
C ILE A 279 -7.55 10.03 18.41
N LYS A 280 -8.67 9.56 18.98
CA LYS A 280 -8.66 8.39 19.86
C LYS A 280 -8.89 7.13 19.06
N ILE A 281 -8.14 6.08 19.41
CA ILE A 281 -8.40 4.72 18.94
C ILE A 281 -8.72 3.82 20.13
N SER A 282 -9.50 2.79 19.88
CA SER A 282 -9.80 1.73 20.82
C SER A 282 -9.10 0.45 20.38
N VAL A 283 -8.51 -0.26 21.34
CA VAL A 283 -7.92 -1.59 21.14
C VAL A 283 -8.71 -2.60 21.99
N ASN A 284 -9.18 -3.65 21.34
CA ASN A 284 -9.68 -4.84 22.00
C ASN A 284 -8.57 -5.89 21.96
N TRP A 285 -7.94 -6.10 23.10
CA TRP A 285 -6.76 -6.94 23.26
C TRP A 285 -7.04 -8.44 23.21
N VAL A 286 -8.30 -8.83 23.36
CA VAL A 286 -8.72 -10.23 23.50
C VAL A 286 -9.47 -10.78 22.29
N HIS A 287 -9.65 -9.95 21.27
CA HIS A 287 -10.32 -10.30 20.00
C HIS A 287 -11.74 -10.87 20.18
N GLU A 288 -12.40 -10.56 21.29
CA GLU A 288 -13.76 -11.00 21.59
C GLU A 288 -14.70 -9.78 21.61
N SER A 289 -15.65 -9.75 20.69
CA SER A 289 -16.62 -8.67 20.55
C SER A 289 -17.82 -8.81 21.50
N ASN A 290 -18.10 -10.03 21.98
CA ASN A 290 -19.17 -10.31 22.91
C ASN A 290 -18.72 -10.08 24.36
N ARG A 291 -19.12 -8.95 24.94
CA ARG A 291 -18.80 -8.59 26.32
C ARG A 291 -19.18 -9.67 27.33
N SER A 292 -20.29 -10.36 27.12
CA SER A 292 -20.76 -11.40 28.07
C SER A 292 -19.80 -12.59 28.11
N LEU A 293 -19.21 -12.99 26.97
CA LEU A 293 -18.21 -14.07 26.93
C LEU A 293 -16.93 -13.67 27.68
N VAL A 294 -16.52 -12.40 27.54
CA VAL A 294 -15.37 -11.88 28.30
C VAL A 294 -15.67 -11.87 29.79
N GLU A 295 -16.90 -11.47 30.18
CA GLU A 295 -17.34 -11.49 31.57
C GLU A 295 -17.34 -12.91 32.16
N GLU A 296 -17.87 -13.89 31.42
CA GLU A 296 -17.86 -15.32 31.81
C GLU A 296 -16.43 -15.84 31.98
N ASN A 297 -15.53 -15.51 31.08
CA ASN A 297 -14.12 -15.89 31.17
C ASN A 297 -13.46 -15.33 32.44
N ILE A 298 -13.63 -14.03 32.69
CA ILE A 298 -13.08 -13.38 33.90
C ILE A 298 -13.67 -13.96 35.18
N GLN A 299 -14.99 -14.22 35.23
CA GLN A 299 -15.62 -14.88 36.39
C GLN A 299 -15.08 -16.29 36.58
N GLY A 300 -14.89 -17.05 35.50
CA GLY A 300 -14.26 -18.37 35.58
C GLY A 300 -12.84 -18.33 36.18
N ILE A 301 -12.02 -17.33 35.76
CA ILE A 301 -10.70 -17.12 36.38
C ILE A 301 -10.77 -16.83 37.86
N ILE A 302 -11.71 -15.95 38.30
CA ILE A 302 -11.90 -15.60 39.71
C ILE A 302 -12.29 -16.83 40.54
N ILE A 303 -13.22 -17.64 40.04
CA ILE A 303 -13.69 -18.84 40.73
C ILE A 303 -12.57 -19.88 40.85
N ALA A 304 -11.81 -20.10 39.77
CA ALA A 304 -10.73 -21.08 39.74
C ALA A 304 -9.48 -20.64 40.53
N ASN A 305 -9.24 -19.33 40.67
CA ASN A 305 -7.99 -18.79 41.20
C ASN A 305 -8.20 -17.67 42.29
N PRO A 306 -9.11 -17.79 43.27
CA PRO A 306 -9.49 -16.67 44.12
C PRO A 306 -8.34 -16.10 44.95
N GLN A 307 -7.38 -16.93 45.36
CA GLN A 307 -6.23 -16.53 46.17
C GLN A 307 -4.98 -16.19 45.37
N LYS A 308 -4.99 -16.39 44.04
CA LYS A 308 -3.86 -16.01 43.17
C LYS A 308 -3.85 -14.51 42.95
N GLN A 309 -2.64 -13.96 42.77
CA GLN A 309 -2.45 -12.55 42.44
C GLN A 309 -2.83 -12.29 40.98
N LEU A 310 -3.27 -11.07 40.67
CA LEU A 310 -3.61 -10.64 39.31
C LEU A 310 -2.45 -10.87 38.34
N ALA A 311 -1.22 -10.57 38.75
CA ALA A 311 -0.01 -10.77 37.92
C ALA A 311 0.22 -12.24 37.55
N SER A 312 -0.26 -13.19 38.35
CA SER A 312 0.04 -14.62 38.16
C SER A 312 -0.81 -15.31 37.10
N ILE A 313 -2.01 -14.79 36.81
CA ILE A 313 -2.95 -15.37 35.86
C ILE A 313 -3.28 -14.34 34.78
N ARG A 314 -2.99 -14.67 33.55
CA ARG A 314 -3.18 -13.77 32.40
C ARG A 314 -4.39 -14.20 31.58
N PRO A 315 -5.47 -13.42 31.54
CA PRO A 315 -6.60 -13.70 30.66
C PRO A 315 -6.14 -13.78 29.21
N TYR A 316 -6.72 -14.71 28.46
CA TYR A 316 -6.45 -14.88 27.01
C TYR A 316 -4.98 -15.03 26.64
N ASN A 317 -4.15 -15.51 27.58
CA ASN A 317 -2.69 -15.67 27.38
C ASN A 317 -1.97 -14.38 26.97
N LEU A 318 -2.47 -13.21 27.33
CA LEU A 318 -1.85 -11.94 27.01
C LEU A 318 -0.36 -11.92 27.38
N PRO A 319 0.52 -11.28 26.61
CA PRO A 319 1.92 -11.11 26.95
C PRO A 319 2.10 -10.52 28.35
N SER A 320 3.00 -11.09 29.15
CA SER A 320 3.15 -10.72 30.56
C SER A 320 3.43 -9.23 30.79
N ARG A 321 4.25 -8.63 29.94
CA ARG A 321 4.56 -7.18 30.01
C ARG A 321 3.33 -6.32 29.76
N LEU A 322 2.50 -6.67 28.76
CA LEU A 322 1.25 -5.98 28.48
C LEU A 322 0.26 -6.17 29.64
N TRP A 323 0.12 -7.39 30.13
CA TRP A 323 -0.80 -7.68 31.24
C TRP A 323 -0.48 -6.85 32.50
N LEU A 324 0.78 -6.77 32.89
CA LEU A 324 1.22 -5.93 34.01
C LEU A 324 0.93 -4.44 33.76
N PHE A 325 1.16 -3.97 32.56
CA PHE A 325 0.83 -2.60 32.17
C PHE A 325 -0.69 -2.32 32.29
N LEU A 326 -1.54 -3.23 31.81
CA LEU A 326 -2.99 -3.07 31.89
C LEU A 326 -3.50 -3.06 33.35
N ILE A 327 -2.96 -3.93 34.21
CA ILE A 327 -3.25 -3.92 35.67
C ILE A 327 -2.91 -2.55 36.27
N GLN A 328 -1.72 -2.03 35.99
CA GLN A 328 -1.27 -0.72 36.49
C GLN A 328 -2.12 0.43 35.93
N LYS A 329 -2.46 0.37 34.64
CA LYS A 329 -3.36 1.36 34.00
C LYS A 329 -4.73 1.44 34.63
N MET A 330 -5.25 0.30 35.15
CA MET A 330 -6.50 0.25 35.91
C MET A 330 -6.34 0.77 37.35
N GLY A 331 -5.15 1.15 37.80
CA GLY A 331 -4.87 1.54 39.19
C GLY A 331 -4.87 0.38 40.16
N CYS A 332 -4.68 -0.86 39.69
CA CYS A 332 -4.61 -2.06 40.55
C CYS A 332 -3.15 -2.41 40.83
N ALA A 333 -2.90 -2.91 42.06
CA ALA A 333 -1.60 -3.50 42.38
C ALA A 333 -1.49 -4.89 41.75
N PRO A 334 -0.35 -5.28 41.15
CA PRO A 334 -0.14 -6.60 40.57
C PRO A 334 -0.33 -7.76 41.60
N GLU A 335 -0.05 -7.49 42.85
CA GLU A 335 -0.15 -8.41 44.01
C GLU A 335 -1.58 -8.62 44.51
N LYS A 336 -2.51 -7.77 44.06
CA LYS A 336 -3.94 -7.88 44.45
C LYS A 336 -4.49 -9.24 44.03
N LYS A 337 -5.28 -9.88 44.91
CA LYS A 337 -5.88 -11.18 44.61
C LYS A 337 -7.11 -11.06 43.71
N TRP A 338 -7.36 -12.09 42.92
CA TRP A 338 -8.53 -12.15 42.03
C TRP A 338 -9.86 -12.05 42.83
N SER A 339 -9.95 -12.64 44.04
CA SER A 339 -11.11 -12.51 44.91
C SER A 339 -11.38 -11.08 45.40
N GLU A 340 -10.39 -10.20 45.36
CA GLU A 340 -10.48 -8.81 45.82
C GLU A 340 -10.94 -7.83 44.75
N MET A 341 -11.12 -8.30 43.47
CA MET A 341 -11.48 -7.42 42.36
C MET A 341 -12.83 -6.73 42.55
N GLY A 342 -13.83 -7.43 43.09
CA GLY A 342 -15.18 -6.93 43.21
C GLY A 342 -15.82 -6.57 41.87
N LYS A 343 -17.12 -6.26 41.88
CA LYS A 343 -17.88 -5.97 40.65
C LYS A 343 -17.31 -4.78 39.86
N LYS A 344 -16.92 -3.69 40.54
CA LYS A 344 -16.36 -2.49 39.92
C LYS A 344 -15.01 -2.76 39.22
N GLY A 345 -14.15 -3.53 39.92
CA GLY A 345 -12.85 -3.91 39.35
C GLY A 345 -12.99 -4.83 38.13
N CYS A 346 -13.90 -5.80 38.17
CA CYS A 346 -14.19 -6.68 37.04
C CYS A 346 -14.72 -5.89 35.84
N ASN A 347 -15.64 -4.96 36.02
CA ASN A 347 -16.16 -4.11 34.94
C ASN A 347 -15.06 -3.26 34.31
N LEU A 348 -14.16 -2.68 35.12
CA LEU A 348 -13.04 -1.90 34.64
C LEU A 348 -12.04 -2.78 33.87
N LEU A 349 -11.79 -4.01 34.35
CA LEU A 349 -10.93 -4.96 33.64
C LEU A 349 -11.52 -5.34 32.30
N ILE A 350 -12.79 -5.69 32.22
CA ILE A 350 -13.45 -6.04 30.95
C ILE A 350 -13.40 -4.86 29.97
N GLU A 351 -13.65 -3.64 30.45
CA GLU A 351 -13.55 -2.43 29.62
C GLU A 351 -12.12 -2.23 29.10
N THR A 352 -11.11 -2.39 29.95
CA THR A 352 -9.70 -2.28 29.57
C THR A 352 -9.28 -3.37 28.57
N LEU A 353 -9.84 -4.58 28.68
CA LEU A 353 -9.54 -5.66 27.74
C LEU A 353 -10.21 -5.50 26.39
N THR A 354 -11.42 -4.91 26.35
CA THR A 354 -12.26 -4.88 25.14
C THR A 354 -12.36 -3.51 24.48
N ASN A 355 -12.05 -2.41 25.19
CA ASN A 355 -12.20 -1.03 24.73
C ASN A 355 -11.10 -0.11 25.28
N ASP A 356 -9.86 -0.53 25.19
CA ASP A 356 -8.73 0.23 25.72
C ASP A 356 -8.39 1.43 24.84
N LEU A 357 -8.57 2.64 25.37
CA LEU A 357 -8.44 3.89 24.61
C LEU A 357 -7.01 4.43 24.63
N TYR A 358 -6.54 4.85 23.45
CA TYR A 358 -5.25 5.50 23.24
C TYR A 358 -5.40 6.76 22.40
N GLN A 359 -4.66 7.82 22.77
CA GLN A 359 -4.57 9.04 21.99
C GLN A 359 -3.49 8.90 20.92
N VAL A 360 -3.89 8.96 19.65
CA VAL A 360 -2.96 9.09 18.52
C VAL A 360 -2.55 10.55 18.41
N ASN A 361 -1.25 10.81 18.35
CA ASN A 361 -0.64 12.14 18.29
C ASN A 361 0.12 12.38 16.97
N GLY A 362 -0.27 11.69 15.92
CA GLY A 362 0.35 11.80 14.61
C GLY A 362 0.64 10.45 13.98
N LYS A 363 1.14 10.49 12.76
CA LYS A 363 1.64 9.33 12.01
C LYS A 363 3.13 9.11 12.28
N GLY A 364 3.60 7.86 12.12
CA GLY A 364 5.02 7.53 12.20
C GLY A 364 5.87 8.37 11.26
N ALA A 365 7.05 8.79 11.72
CA ALA A 365 7.96 9.69 10.99
C ALA A 365 8.77 8.99 9.87
N PHE A 366 8.24 7.94 9.27
CA PHE A 366 8.92 7.30 8.12
C PHE A 366 8.87 8.23 6.92
N LYS A 367 10.04 8.53 6.35
CA LYS A 367 10.18 9.40 5.18
C LYS A 367 9.58 8.80 3.90
N GLU A 368 9.35 7.50 3.90
CA GLU A 368 8.77 6.76 2.78
C GLU A 368 7.36 6.32 3.17
N GLU A 369 6.36 6.95 2.58
CA GLU A 369 4.98 6.49 2.64
C GLU A 369 4.89 5.19 1.83
N PHE A 370 4.42 4.11 2.45
CA PHE A 370 4.28 2.84 1.75
C PHE A 370 3.26 2.92 0.61
N VAL A 371 2.14 3.63 0.83
CA VAL A 371 1.03 3.79 -0.13
C VAL A 371 0.44 5.19 0.00
N THR A 372 0.06 5.78 -1.14
CA THR A 372 -0.68 7.04 -1.21
C THR A 372 -2.14 6.76 -1.51
N CYS A 373 -3.04 7.31 -0.71
CA CYS A 373 -4.47 7.42 -1.00
C CYS A 373 -4.69 8.69 -1.81
N GLY A 374 -5.50 8.63 -2.88
CA GLY A 374 -5.72 9.74 -3.81
C GLY A 374 -4.93 9.58 -5.12
N GLY A 375 -5.10 10.50 -6.03
CA GLY A 375 -4.55 10.45 -7.39
C GLY A 375 -5.58 10.88 -8.42
N ILE A 376 -5.46 10.44 -9.67
CA ILE A 376 -6.43 10.73 -10.74
C ILE A 376 -7.81 10.21 -10.36
N SER A 377 -8.80 11.10 -10.36
CA SER A 377 -10.19 10.73 -10.08
C SER A 377 -10.70 9.71 -11.11
N LEU A 378 -11.30 8.62 -10.64
CA LEU A 378 -11.86 7.57 -11.48
C LEU A 378 -13.00 8.06 -12.39
N ASN A 379 -13.55 9.24 -12.12
CA ASN A 379 -14.56 9.87 -13.00
C ASN A 379 -13.94 10.38 -14.31
N ASN A 380 -12.64 10.67 -14.33
CA ASN A 380 -11.93 11.18 -15.49
C ASN A 380 -11.40 10.10 -16.44
N ILE A 381 -11.65 8.84 -16.15
CA ILE A 381 -11.17 7.73 -16.98
C ILE A 381 -12.34 6.86 -17.48
N ASP A 382 -12.14 6.23 -18.62
CA ASP A 382 -12.98 5.11 -19.04
C ASP A 382 -12.65 3.89 -18.17
N LEU A 383 -13.68 3.27 -17.59
CA LEU A 383 -13.49 2.16 -16.66
C LEU A 383 -13.27 0.80 -17.36
N HIS A 384 -13.25 0.77 -18.69
CA HIS A 384 -12.96 -0.43 -19.49
C HIS A 384 -11.54 -0.42 -20.05
N THR A 385 -11.09 0.74 -20.57
CA THR A 385 -9.82 0.90 -21.25
C THR A 385 -8.76 1.55 -20.38
N LEU A 386 -9.18 2.26 -19.31
CA LEU A 386 -8.38 3.14 -18.47
C LEU A 386 -7.82 4.35 -19.23
N GLU A 387 -8.40 4.69 -20.39
CA GLU A 387 -8.14 5.89 -21.13
C GLU A 387 -8.76 7.12 -20.45
N SER A 388 -8.10 8.26 -20.58
CA SER A 388 -8.61 9.55 -20.14
C SER A 388 -9.86 9.95 -20.93
N LYS A 389 -10.88 10.45 -20.23
CA LYS A 389 -12.04 11.13 -20.85
C LYS A 389 -11.78 12.61 -21.13
N VAL A 390 -10.66 13.13 -20.64
CA VAL A 390 -10.31 14.56 -20.71
C VAL A 390 -9.30 14.83 -21.82
N CYS A 391 -8.32 13.94 -21.96
CA CYS A 391 -7.23 14.04 -22.94
C CYS A 391 -7.18 12.71 -23.71
N PRO A 392 -7.64 12.65 -24.97
CA PRO A 392 -7.60 11.42 -25.76
C PRO A 392 -6.17 10.86 -25.88
N HIS A 393 -6.06 9.52 -26.02
CA HIS A 393 -4.79 8.83 -26.20
C HIS A 393 -3.87 8.82 -24.97
N LEU A 394 -4.38 9.31 -23.81
CA LEU A 394 -3.70 9.27 -22.53
C LEU A 394 -4.34 8.21 -21.64
N PHE A 395 -3.57 7.27 -21.12
CA PHE A 395 -4.01 6.15 -20.30
C PHE A 395 -3.39 6.21 -18.89
N PHE A 396 -4.00 5.53 -17.93
CA PHE A 396 -3.52 5.51 -16.55
C PHE A 396 -3.51 4.10 -15.98
N ALA A 397 -2.43 3.72 -15.26
CA ALA A 397 -2.37 2.44 -14.54
C ALA A 397 -1.60 2.53 -13.23
N GLY A 398 -2.00 1.72 -12.27
CA GLY A 398 -1.38 1.63 -10.95
C GLY A 398 -1.82 2.75 -10.00
N GLU A 399 -1.00 3.01 -9.01
CA GLU A 399 -1.25 3.90 -7.87
C GLU A 399 -1.36 5.40 -8.24
N VAL A 400 -1.14 5.78 -9.50
CA VAL A 400 -1.44 7.13 -10.00
C VAL A 400 -2.94 7.41 -10.03
N LEU A 401 -3.76 6.37 -10.13
CA LEU A 401 -5.22 6.42 -9.99
C LEU A 401 -5.62 6.48 -8.51
N ASP A 402 -6.81 7.00 -8.20
CA ASP A 402 -7.39 6.91 -6.84
C ASP A 402 -7.78 5.45 -6.50
N ILE A 403 -6.77 4.60 -6.44
CA ILE A 403 -6.85 3.20 -6.04
C ILE A 403 -5.74 2.93 -5.04
N ASP A 404 -6.09 2.51 -3.85
CA ASP A 404 -5.13 2.00 -2.89
C ASP A 404 -5.73 0.85 -2.07
N ALA A 405 -4.85 0.01 -1.59
CA ALA A 405 -5.21 -1.21 -0.88
C ALA A 405 -4.52 -1.29 0.49
N ILE A 406 -5.02 -2.19 1.32
CA ILE A 406 -4.36 -2.59 2.56
C ILE A 406 -3.05 -3.34 2.25
N THR A 407 -2.27 -3.63 3.31
CA THR A 407 -1.09 -4.53 3.20
C THR A 407 -1.52 -5.96 2.82
N GLY A 408 -0.66 -6.69 2.09
CA GLY A 408 -0.90 -8.09 1.72
C GLY A 408 -0.83 -8.40 0.22
N GLY A 409 -0.05 -7.65 -0.57
CA GLY A 409 0.13 -7.88 -2.02
C GLY A 409 -0.91 -7.19 -2.92
N PHE A 410 -1.97 -6.64 -2.34
CA PHE A 410 -3.10 -6.07 -3.09
C PHE A 410 -2.75 -4.85 -3.95
N ASN A 411 -1.82 -3.99 -3.53
CA ASN A 411 -1.38 -2.84 -4.31
C ASN A 411 -0.60 -3.25 -5.57
N LEU A 412 0.23 -4.30 -5.48
CA LEU A 412 0.89 -4.87 -6.65
C LEU A 412 -0.12 -5.55 -7.57
N GLN A 413 -1.11 -6.28 -7.01
CA GLN A 413 -2.18 -6.84 -7.82
C GLN A 413 -2.93 -5.75 -8.62
N ALA A 414 -3.25 -4.61 -7.99
CA ALA A 414 -3.86 -3.50 -8.71
C ALA A 414 -2.96 -2.95 -9.83
N ALA A 415 -1.64 -2.92 -9.62
CA ALA A 415 -0.68 -2.50 -10.63
C ALA A 415 -0.64 -3.47 -11.82
N TRP A 416 -0.63 -4.79 -11.55
CA TRP A 416 -0.69 -5.82 -12.61
C TRP A 416 -1.98 -5.73 -13.41
N THR A 417 -3.12 -5.72 -12.71
CA THR A 417 -4.46 -5.67 -13.33
C THR A 417 -4.65 -4.44 -14.21
N THR A 418 -4.33 -3.27 -13.69
CA THR A 418 -4.49 -2.02 -14.44
C THR A 418 -3.49 -1.90 -15.59
N GLY A 419 -2.24 -2.35 -15.38
CA GLY A 419 -1.23 -2.42 -16.42
C GLY A 419 -1.63 -3.36 -17.57
N TYR A 420 -2.17 -4.53 -17.23
CA TYR A 420 -2.71 -5.48 -18.21
C TYR A 420 -3.80 -4.84 -19.08
N VAL A 421 -4.79 -4.19 -18.44
CA VAL A 421 -5.91 -3.57 -19.16
C VAL A 421 -5.43 -2.45 -20.08
N VAL A 422 -4.52 -1.59 -19.62
CA VAL A 422 -3.92 -0.56 -20.48
C VAL A 422 -3.17 -1.21 -21.64
N GLY A 423 -2.38 -2.25 -21.40
CA GLY A 423 -1.65 -2.95 -22.44
C GLY A 423 -2.52 -3.57 -23.51
N GLN A 424 -3.76 -3.95 -23.18
CA GLN A 424 -4.72 -4.47 -24.14
C GLN A 424 -5.32 -3.41 -25.07
N HIS A 425 -5.47 -2.16 -24.60
CA HIS A 425 -6.25 -1.14 -25.30
C HIS A 425 -5.42 0.03 -25.84
N ILE A 426 -4.20 0.24 -25.37
CA ILE A 426 -3.40 1.44 -25.68
C ILE A 426 -3.07 1.59 -27.17
N GLY A 427 -3.16 0.56 -27.95
CA GLY A 427 -2.84 0.59 -29.38
C GLY A 427 -4.06 0.60 -30.31
N GLU A 428 -5.28 0.65 -29.74
CA GLU A 428 -6.55 0.73 -30.47
C GLU A 428 -6.78 2.09 -31.13
#